data_02497df4ccbdf4c5fe036ef9163f8832
#
_entry.id   02497df4ccbdf4c5fe036ef9163f8832
#
_cell.length_a   1.000
_cell.length_b   1.000
_cell.length_c   1.000
_cell.angle_alpha   90.00
_cell.angle_beta   90.00
_cell.angle_gamma   90.00
#
_symmetry.space_group_name_H-M   'P 1'
#
loop_
_entity.id
_entity.type
_entity.pdbx_description
1 polymer ?
#
loop_
_entity_poly.entity_id
_entity_poly.type
_entity_poly.pdbx_seq_one_letter_code
_entity_poly.pdbx_strand_id
1 'polypeptide(L)'
;MILTDRDEVIVDRIALPRAARAIWFGRGLLQRIEEAQTRAVLGEGNRLKAPACLVVVGAESSKAVPVADAIARLRRMLRTAETLQVSGRADHAVVRLGVNAARRAQADVVLAVGGGTTLDVGKAIAALAHDGDAEDVEGFQTGRRQIDATKVLPWIAVPTTSGTGAESTNNAVIELGDEKRSIRGIPPPELIMADPALTDSLPFAPTAIAAVDALSQALEVLTGADASPAVQSLSIEASVSLIKGMQSLLAAGADIGPGVRDTLSWGSLLMGVAFAHARLGIPHALVHYCARFRLAHGHMVGILLPSAMRVQAGQPGVEQRLRLLESQLPEVAGGVLEWLDCSVPRLLARAGLPASLSEAGLGLQDLEWIVRAEMAHEPMFGIPKHRADRRELLDVLSGAS
;
A
#
# COMPACT_ATOMS: atom_id res chain seq x y z
N MET A 1 -11.46 -15.11 9.61
CA MET A 1 -12.28 -15.77 8.59
C MET A 1 -11.33 -16.53 7.66
N ILE A 2 -11.53 -17.83 7.43
CA ILE A 2 -10.77 -18.59 6.43
C ILE A 2 -11.56 -18.42 5.13
N LEU A 3 -11.00 -17.68 4.17
CA LEU A 3 -11.61 -17.54 2.85
C LEU A 3 -11.41 -18.85 2.09
N THR A 4 -12.48 -19.38 1.51
CA THR A 4 -12.45 -20.51 0.58
C THR A 4 -12.32 -19.98 -0.84
N ASP A 5 -11.88 -20.79 -1.80
CA ASP A 5 -11.63 -20.42 -3.20
C ASP A 5 -12.81 -19.77 -3.97
N ARG A 6 -13.93 -19.52 -3.31
CA ARG A 6 -15.15 -18.96 -3.89
C ARG A 6 -15.72 -17.78 -3.11
N ASP A 7 -15.05 -17.33 -2.05
CA ASP A 7 -15.61 -16.28 -1.21
C ASP A 7 -15.41 -14.90 -1.86
N GLU A 8 -16.51 -14.32 -2.30
CA GLU A 8 -16.60 -12.92 -2.69
C GLU A 8 -17.12 -12.13 -1.48
N VAL A 9 -16.34 -11.11 -1.05
CA VAL A 9 -16.73 -10.20 0.03
C VAL A 9 -17.09 -8.85 -0.58
N ILE A 10 -18.35 -8.49 -0.49
CA ILE A 10 -18.84 -7.17 -0.92
C ILE A 10 -19.24 -6.38 0.32
N VAL A 11 -18.58 -5.25 0.52
CA VAL A 11 -18.93 -4.27 1.56
C VAL A 11 -19.32 -2.98 0.90
N ASP A 12 -20.59 -2.63 0.97
CA ASP A 12 -21.17 -1.48 0.28
C ASP A 12 -21.10 -0.17 1.07
N ARG A 13 -20.90 -0.27 2.38
CA ARG A 13 -20.70 0.89 3.26
C ARG A 13 -19.77 0.53 4.39
N ILE A 14 -18.71 1.29 4.54
CA ILE A 14 -17.74 1.13 5.61
C ILE A 14 -17.91 2.30 6.58
N ALA A 15 -18.19 2.00 7.84
CA ALA A 15 -18.43 3.00 8.88
C ALA A 15 -17.15 3.63 9.45
N LEU A 16 -16.03 3.55 8.75
CA LEU A 16 -14.77 4.17 9.14
C LEU A 16 -14.55 5.46 8.35
N PRO A 17 -14.21 6.57 8.99
CA PRO A 17 -14.22 7.91 8.38
C PRO A 17 -13.30 8.11 7.17
N ARG A 18 -12.25 7.31 7.06
CA ARG A 18 -11.23 7.39 5.99
C ARG A 18 -11.18 6.14 5.11
N ALA A 19 -12.16 5.25 5.22
CA ALA A 19 -12.22 4.06 4.39
C ALA A 19 -12.84 4.38 3.03
N ALA A 20 -12.55 3.52 2.04
CA ALA A 20 -13.26 3.51 0.77
C ALA A 20 -14.78 3.43 1.00
N ARG A 21 -15.56 3.99 0.08
CA ARG A 21 -17.02 3.94 0.17
C ARG A 21 -17.53 2.51 0.03
N ALA A 22 -16.88 1.72 -0.83
CA ALA A 22 -17.15 0.29 -0.99
C ALA A 22 -15.86 -0.50 -1.20
N ILE A 23 -15.87 -1.77 -0.81
CA ILE A 23 -14.79 -2.73 -1.05
C ILE A 23 -15.40 -3.99 -1.64
N TRP A 24 -14.87 -4.43 -2.77
CA TRP A 24 -15.13 -5.73 -3.36
C TRP A 24 -13.83 -6.54 -3.30
N PHE A 25 -13.91 -7.73 -2.73
CA PHE A 25 -12.81 -8.67 -2.65
C PHE A 25 -13.24 -10.02 -3.24
N GLY A 26 -12.44 -10.58 -4.13
CA GLY A 26 -12.69 -11.90 -4.74
C GLY A 26 -12.02 -12.02 -6.10
N ARG A 27 -11.95 -13.25 -6.60
CA ARG A 27 -11.32 -13.55 -7.90
C ARG A 27 -12.24 -13.23 -9.07
N GLY A 28 -11.67 -12.65 -10.12
CA GLY A 28 -12.39 -12.35 -11.37
C GLY A 28 -13.23 -11.07 -11.33
N LEU A 29 -13.04 -10.22 -10.34
CA LEU A 29 -13.81 -8.97 -10.18
C LEU A 29 -13.67 -8.02 -11.37
N LEU A 30 -12.56 -8.04 -12.10
CA LEU A 30 -12.43 -7.22 -13.32
C LEU A 30 -13.46 -7.56 -14.40
N GLN A 31 -14.11 -8.71 -14.33
CA GLN A 31 -15.25 -9.03 -15.20
C GLN A 31 -16.47 -8.15 -14.92
N ARG A 32 -16.52 -7.51 -13.75
CA ARG A 32 -17.58 -6.61 -13.29
C ARG A 32 -17.20 -5.11 -13.40
N ILE A 33 -16.18 -4.80 -14.21
CA ILE A 33 -15.64 -3.42 -14.29
C ILE A 33 -16.70 -2.41 -14.76
N GLU A 34 -17.65 -2.81 -15.60
CA GLU A 34 -18.73 -1.95 -16.05
C GLU A 34 -19.69 -1.57 -14.91
N GLU A 35 -19.99 -2.52 -14.01
CA GLU A 35 -20.79 -2.28 -12.82
C GLU A 35 -20.06 -1.33 -11.85
N ALA A 36 -18.77 -1.57 -11.63
CA ALA A 36 -17.91 -0.75 -10.80
C ALA A 36 -17.87 0.71 -11.28
N GLN A 37 -17.70 0.90 -12.58
CA GLN A 37 -17.66 2.20 -13.24
C GLN A 37 -19.00 2.95 -13.08
N THR A 38 -20.11 2.26 -13.34
CA THR A 38 -21.46 2.80 -13.20
C THR A 38 -21.72 3.27 -11.76
N ARG A 39 -21.33 2.45 -10.78
CA ARG A 39 -21.49 2.77 -9.36
C ARG A 39 -20.70 4.00 -8.94
N ALA A 40 -19.43 4.11 -9.35
CA ALA A 40 -18.55 5.21 -8.96
C ALA A 40 -19.01 6.57 -9.51
N VAL A 41 -19.56 6.58 -10.72
CA VAL A 41 -19.97 7.84 -11.39
C VAL A 41 -21.38 8.24 -11.05
N LEU A 42 -22.32 7.28 -11.00
CA LEU A 42 -23.75 7.58 -10.98
C LEU A 42 -24.32 7.68 -9.57
N GLY A 43 -23.65 7.09 -8.55
CA GLY A 43 -24.32 6.89 -7.29
C GLY A 43 -25.66 6.15 -7.50
N GLU A 44 -26.44 5.97 -6.45
CA GLU A 44 -27.78 5.41 -6.59
C GLU A 44 -28.73 6.47 -7.16
N GLY A 45 -28.94 6.51 -8.46
CA GLY A 45 -30.06 7.25 -9.04
C GLY A 45 -29.81 8.21 -10.20
N ASN A 46 -28.60 8.43 -10.67
CA ASN A 46 -28.35 9.36 -11.77
C ASN A 46 -27.91 8.64 -13.06
N ARG A 47 -28.78 8.54 -14.05
CA ARG A 47 -28.47 8.03 -15.40
C ARG A 47 -27.88 9.15 -16.27
N LEU A 48 -26.62 9.48 -16.05
CA LEU A 48 -25.91 10.38 -16.96
C LEU A 48 -25.65 9.69 -18.32
N LYS A 49 -25.39 10.52 -19.35
CA LYS A 49 -24.80 10.05 -20.62
C LYS A 49 -23.55 9.23 -20.30
N ALA A 50 -23.21 8.26 -21.17
CA ALA A 50 -22.04 7.40 -20.98
C ALA A 50 -20.84 8.20 -20.44
N PRO A 51 -20.27 7.82 -19.27
CA PRO A 51 -19.22 8.61 -18.62
C PRO A 51 -17.89 8.55 -19.38
N ALA A 52 -17.02 9.51 -19.12
CA ALA A 52 -15.64 9.49 -19.57
C ALA A 52 -14.72 9.01 -18.43
N CYS A 53 -13.78 8.13 -18.73
CA CYS A 53 -12.84 7.56 -17.78
C CYS A 53 -11.39 7.83 -18.20
N LEU A 54 -10.54 8.23 -17.24
CA LEU A 54 -9.11 8.09 -17.39
C LEU A 54 -8.67 6.79 -16.72
N VAL A 55 -8.10 5.86 -17.50
CA VAL A 55 -7.50 4.63 -17.00
C VAL A 55 -6.02 4.86 -16.77
N VAL A 56 -5.59 4.82 -15.52
CA VAL A 56 -4.17 4.87 -15.12
C VAL A 56 -3.72 3.44 -14.83
N VAL A 57 -2.82 2.90 -15.64
CA VAL A 57 -2.44 1.49 -15.58
C VAL A 57 -0.93 1.32 -15.48
N GLY A 58 -0.47 0.41 -14.62
CA GLY A 58 0.95 0.05 -14.53
C GLY A 58 1.43 -0.68 -15.80
N ALA A 59 2.66 -0.42 -16.23
CA ALA A 59 3.21 -1.02 -17.44
C ALA A 59 3.15 -2.55 -17.43
N GLU A 60 3.49 -3.18 -16.32
CA GLU A 60 3.41 -4.64 -16.19
C GLU A 60 1.96 -5.11 -16.04
N SER A 61 1.14 -4.41 -15.26
CA SER A 61 -0.28 -4.74 -15.08
C SER A 61 -1.05 -4.68 -16.40
N SER A 62 -0.70 -3.77 -17.30
CA SER A 62 -1.37 -3.62 -18.62
C SER A 62 -1.18 -4.83 -19.53
N LYS A 63 -0.16 -5.66 -19.29
CA LYS A 63 0.13 -6.89 -20.04
C LYS A 63 -0.73 -8.08 -19.61
N ALA A 64 -1.33 -7.99 -18.42
CA ALA A 64 -2.21 -9.04 -17.91
C ALA A 64 -3.51 -9.09 -18.72
N VAL A 65 -3.87 -10.28 -19.22
CA VAL A 65 -5.06 -10.49 -20.05
C VAL A 65 -6.34 -9.94 -19.41
N PRO A 66 -6.64 -10.19 -18.13
CA PRO A 66 -7.85 -9.64 -17.50
C PRO A 66 -7.90 -8.12 -17.51
N VAL A 67 -6.73 -7.45 -17.34
CA VAL A 67 -6.63 -5.98 -17.36
C VAL A 67 -6.85 -5.44 -18.77
N ALA A 68 -6.18 -6.03 -19.75
CA ALA A 68 -6.35 -5.64 -21.17
C ALA A 68 -7.80 -5.79 -21.63
N ASP A 69 -8.46 -6.90 -21.28
CA ASP A 69 -9.87 -7.16 -21.61
C ASP A 69 -10.80 -6.16 -20.91
N ALA A 70 -10.56 -5.84 -19.64
CA ALA A 70 -11.33 -4.83 -18.90
C ALA A 70 -11.24 -3.45 -19.59
N ILE A 71 -10.02 -3.01 -19.94
CA ILE A 71 -9.81 -1.75 -20.66
C ILE A 71 -10.53 -1.77 -22.02
N ALA A 72 -10.45 -2.87 -22.77
CA ALA A 72 -11.14 -3.00 -24.04
C ALA A 72 -12.67 -2.93 -23.90
N ARG A 73 -13.24 -3.51 -22.83
CA ARG A 73 -14.69 -3.38 -22.54
C ARG A 73 -15.07 -1.95 -22.19
N LEU A 74 -14.30 -1.27 -21.31
CA LEU A 74 -14.53 0.13 -20.97
C LEU A 74 -14.53 1.03 -22.21
N ARG A 75 -13.59 0.84 -23.13
CA ARG A 75 -13.53 1.60 -24.38
C ARG A 75 -14.76 1.45 -25.27
N ARG A 76 -15.47 0.33 -25.19
CA ARG A 76 -16.72 0.10 -25.94
C ARG A 76 -17.94 0.72 -25.28
N MET A 77 -17.93 0.83 -23.95
CA MET A 77 -19.08 1.25 -23.15
C MET A 77 -19.09 2.76 -22.87
N LEU A 78 -17.92 3.33 -22.68
CA LEU A 78 -17.77 4.71 -22.23
C LEU A 78 -17.72 5.69 -23.40
N ARG A 79 -18.13 6.94 -23.16
CA ARG A 79 -17.97 8.06 -24.10
C ARG A 79 -16.51 8.24 -24.51
N THR A 80 -15.62 8.12 -23.54
CA THR A 80 -14.18 8.19 -23.71
C THR A 80 -13.51 7.30 -22.64
N ALA A 81 -12.51 6.51 -23.05
CA ALA A 81 -11.63 5.77 -22.16
C ALA A 81 -10.18 6.03 -22.56
N GLU A 82 -9.63 7.16 -22.10
CA GLU A 82 -8.22 7.49 -22.32
C GLU A 82 -7.36 6.65 -21.37
N THR A 83 -6.17 6.25 -21.79
CA THR A 83 -5.28 5.40 -21.01
C THR A 83 -3.93 6.08 -20.80
N LEU A 84 -3.50 6.23 -19.56
CA LEU A 84 -2.15 6.62 -19.17
C LEU A 84 -1.43 5.40 -18.62
N GLN A 85 -0.34 5.01 -19.28
CA GLN A 85 0.52 3.94 -18.77
C GLN A 85 1.60 4.51 -17.88
N VAL A 86 1.69 3.98 -16.64
CA VAL A 86 2.74 4.34 -15.67
C VAL A 86 3.87 3.33 -15.76
N SER A 87 5.06 3.81 -16.10
CA SER A 87 6.28 3.01 -16.14
C SER A 87 7.39 3.74 -15.39
N GLY A 88 8.11 3.01 -14.53
CA GLY A 88 9.20 3.57 -13.74
C GLY A 88 8.74 4.45 -12.57
N ARG A 89 9.23 5.68 -12.50
CA ARG A 89 9.06 6.58 -11.35
C ARG A 89 7.68 7.26 -11.35
N ALA A 90 7.10 7.41 -10.16
CA ALA A 90 5.93 8.24 -9.93
C ALA A 90 6.38 9.67 -9.62
N ASP A 91 6.70 10.46 -10.63
CA ASP A 91 7.18 11.82 -10.47
C ASP A 91 6.11 12.88 -10.87
N HIS A 92 6.45 14.14 -10.69
CA HIS A 92 5.58 15.27 -11.03
C HIS A 92 5.22 15.30 -12.53
N ALA A 93 6.10 14.85 -13.41
CA ALA A 93 5.86 14.86 -14.85
C ALA A 93 4.73 13.89 -15.22
N VAL A 94 4.75 12.68 -14.67
CA VAL A 94 3.70 11.68 -14.88
C VAL A 94 2.36 12.15 -14.32
N VAL A 95 2.34 12.78 -13.15
CA VAL A 95 1.11 13.35 -12.57
C VAL A 95 0.55 14.45 -13.48
N ARG A 96 1.37 15.41 -13.93
CA ARG A 96 0.92 16.47 -14.86
C ARG A 96 0.42 15.92 -16.19
N LEU A 97 1.10 14.94 -16.77
CA LEU A 97 0.62 14.26 -17.97
C LEU A 97 -0.77 13.65 -17.77
N GLY A 98 -0.99 13.00 -16.63
CA GLY A 98 -2.28 12.41 -16.30
C GLY A 98 -3.36 13.44 -16.03
N VAL A 99 -3.07 14.52 -15.33
CA VAL A 99 -4.01 15.65 -15.13
C VAL A 99 -4.43 16.23 -16.48
N ASN A 100 -3.49 16.45 -17.38
CA ASN A 100 -3.79 16.98 -18.72
C ASN A 100 -4.61 15.97 -19.55
N ALA A 101 -4.34 14.65 -19.41
CA ALA A 101 -5.14 13.62 -20.06
C ALA A 101 -6.58 13.59 -19.51
N ALA A 102 -6.76 13.65 -18.19
CA ALA A 102 -8.07 13.70 -17.55
C ALA A 102 -8.89 14.92 -18.03
N ARG A 103 -8.25 16.09 -18.11
CA ARG A 103 -8.88 17.33 -18.61
C ARG A 103 -9.29 17.23 -20.08
N ARG A 104 -8.39 16.74 -20.95
CA ARG A 104 -8.72 16.54 -22.38
C ARG A 104 -9.88 15.57 -22.60
N ALA A 105 -9.85 14.46 -21.84
CA ALA A 105 -10.91 13.46 -21.89
C ALA A 105 -12.22 13.95 -21.25
N GLN A 106 -12.20 15.07 -20.55
CA GLN A 106 -13.30 15.48 -19.65
C GLN A 106 -13.74 14.31 -18.78
N ALA A 107 -12.77 13.72 -18.08
CA ALA A 107 -12.98 12.53 -17.28
C ALA A 107 -13.93 12.79 -16.11
N ASP A 108 -14.92 11.93 -15.96
CA ASP A 108 -15.86 11.90 -14.84
C ASP A 108 -15.35 11.02 -13.70
N VAL A 109 -14.36 10.15 -13.99
CA VAL A 109 -13.79 9.19 -13.03
C VAL A 109 -12.37 8.79 -13.43
N VAL A 110 -11.55 8.45 -12.44
CA VAL A 110 -10.22 7.85 -12.62
C VAL A 110 -10.27 6.38 -12.19
N LEU A 111 -9.84 5.47 -13.06
CA LEU A 111 -9.62 4.07 -12.73
C LEU A 111 -8.11 3.81 -12.64
N ALA A 112 -7.61 3.48 -11.45
CA ALA A 112 -6.20 3.16 -11.23
C ALA A 112 -6.01 1.65 -11.08
N VAL A 113 -5.22 1.02 -11.97
CA VAL A 113 -4.98 -0.43 -12.00
C VAL A 113 -3.49 -0.70 -11.92
N GLY A 114 -3.00 -1.22 -10.80
CA GLY A 114 -1.57 -1.48 -10.65
C GLY A 114 -1.11 -1.65 -9.21
N GLY A 115 0.19 -1.69 -9.01
CA GLY A 115 0.81 -1.63 -7.70
C GLY A 115 0.78 -0.22 -7.10
N GLY A 116 1.34 -0.06 -5.90
CA GLY A 116 1.29 1.18 -5.13
C GLY A 116 1.67 2.44 -5.91
N THR A 117 2.76 2.41 -6.69
CA THR A 117 3.19 3.53 -7.55
C THR A 117 2.10 3.99 -8.52
N THR A 118 1.44 3.04 -9.18
CA THR A 118 0.37 3.35 -10.15
C THR A 118 -0.88 3.88 -9.44
N LEU A 119 -1.23 3.29 -8.30
CA LEU A 119 -2.37 3.72 -7.50
C LEU A 119 -2.15 5.15 -6.98
N ASP A 120 -0.94 5.48 -6.52
CA ASP A 120 -0.61 6.82 -6.05
C ASP A 120 -0.64 7.87 -7.17
N VAL A 121 -0.14 7.52 -8.37
CA VAL A 121 -0.27 8.39 -9.55
C VAL A 121 -1.76 8.61 -9.91
N GLY A 122 -2.56 7.56 -9.96
CA GLY A 122 -3.99 7.65 -10.26
C GLY A 122 -4.74 8.50 -9.23
N LYS A 123 -4.44 8.32 -7.96
CA LYS A 123 -4.97 9.07 -6.83
C LYS A 123 -4.59 10.56 -6.91
N ALA A 124 -3.31 10.87 -7.19
CA ALA A 124 -2.85 12.25 -7.37
C ALA A 124 -3.53 12.92 -8.57
N ILE A 125 -3.70 12.21 -9.68
CA ILE A 125 -4.42 12.73 -10.86
C ILE A 125 -5.88 13.02 -10.51
N ALA A 126 -6.58 12.10 -9.83
CA ALA A 126 -7.96 12.32 -9.39
C ALA A 126 -8.08 13.57 -8.51
N ALA A 127 -7.11 13.76 -7.59
CA ALA A 127 -7.09 14.89 -6.68
C ALA A 127 -6.87 16.24 -7.39
N LEU A 128 -6.06 16.26 -8.46
CA LEU A 128 -5.58 17.50 -9.08
C LEU A 128 -6.26 17.82 -10.41
N ALA A 129 -7.04 16.91 -10.99
CA ALA A 129 -7.61 17.09 -12.34
C ALA A 129 -8.43 18.39 -12.48
N HIS A 130 -9.21 18.76 -11.48
CA HIS A 130 -10.04 19.98 -11.48
C HIS A 130 -9.44 21.13 -10.64
N ASP A 131 -8.23 20.97 -10.14
CA ASP A 131 -7.55 22.04 -9.42
C ASP A 131 -6.87 23.00 -10.40
N GLY A 132 -7.07 24.32 -10.21
CA GLY A 132 -6.47 25.35 -11.08
C GLY A 132 -4.93 25.39 -10.97
N ASP A 133 -4.38 24.95 -9.85
CA ASP A 133 -2.97 24.98 -9.53
C ASP A 133 -2.26 23.62 -9.67
N ALA A 134 -2.85 22.68 -10.41
CA ALA A 134 -2.36 21.31 -10.59
C ALA A 134 -0.90 21.21 -11.10
N GLU A 135 -0.38 22.26 -11.73
CA GLU A 135 1.03 22.33 -12.17
C GLU A 135 2.02 22.42 -10.98
N ASP A 136 1.57 22.96 -9.83
CA ASP A 136 2.38 23.08 -8.61
C ASP A 136 2.22 21.85 -7.71
N VAL A 137 2.56 20.67 -8.23
CA VAL A 137 2.48 19.39 -7.48
C VAL A 137 3.30 19.48 -6.18
N GLU A 138 4.46 20.16 -6.19
CA GLU A 138 5.29 20.36 -5.01
C GLU A 138 4.57 21.16 -3.92
N GLY A 139 3.76 22.17 -4.31
CA GLY A 139 2.97 22.94 -3.34
C GLY A 139 2.03 22.08 -2.51
N PHE A 140 1.43 21.05 -3.12
CA PHE A 140 0.58 20.09 -2.41
C PHE A 140 1.40 19.13 -1.53
N GLN A 141 2.62 18.79 -1.90
CA GLN A 141 3.50 17.95 -1.09
C GLN A 141 4.08 18.68 0.13
N THR A 142 4.32 19.99 0.00
CA THR A 142 4.90 20.82 1.07
C THR A 142 3.85 21.45 1.98
N GLY A 143 2.56 21.25 1.68
CA GLY A 143 1.45 21.86 2.45
C GLY A 143 1.22 23.36 2.15
N ARG A 144 1.95 23.96 1.19
CA ARG A 144 1.65 25.33 0.70
C ARG A 144 0.27 25.37 0.03
N ARG A 145 -0.16 24.23 -0.52
CA ARG A 145 -1.49 24.03 -1.10
C ARG A 145 -2.17 22.85 -0.42
N GLN A 146 -3.48 22.90 -0.33
CA GLN A 146 -4.31 21.83 0.24
C GLN A 146 -5.25 21.28 -0.82
N ILE A 147 -5.57 19.98 -0.73
CA ILE A 147 -6.55 19.35 -1.59
C ILE A 147 -7.95 19.87 -1.23
N ASP A 148 -8.65 20.39 -2.23
CA ASP A 148 -10.07 20.70 -2.15
C ASP A 148 -10.88 19.44 -2.48
N ALA A 149 -11.37 18.76 -1.44
CA ALA A 149 -12.10 17.51 -1.58
C ALA A 149 -13.34 17.62 -2.51
N THR A 150 -13.88 18.82 -2.69
CA THR A 150 -15.05 19.04 -3.57
C THR A 150 -14.70 19.01 -5.06
N LYS A 151 -13.41 19.14 -5.40
CA LYS A 151 -12.90 19.11 -6.77
C LYS A 151 -12.27 17.77 -7.16
N VAL A 152 -12.13 16.85 -6.21
CA VAL A 152 -11.52 15.54 -6.48
C VAL A 152 -12.45 14.71 -7.34
N LEU A 153 -11.94 14.17 -8.44
CA LEU A 153 -12.69 13.21 -9.26
C LEU A 153 -12.95 11.93 -8.45
N PRO A 154 -14.13 11.33 -8.57
CA PRO A 154 -14.33 9.95 -8.12
C PRO A 154 -13.22 9.05 -8.68
N TRP A 155 -12.73 8.11 -7.88
CA TRP A 155 -11.73 7.18 -8.36
C TRP A 155 -11.96 5.76 -7.86
N ILE A 156 -11.52 4.78 -8.66
CA ILE A 156 -11.61 3.35 -8.39
C ILE A 156 -10.19 2.82 -8.28
N ALA A 157 -9.90 2.07 -7.24
CA ALA A 157 -8.63 1.42 -7.01
C ALA A 157 -8.71 -0.08 -7.35
N VAL A 158 -7.80 -0.56 -8.19
CA VAL A 158 -7.64 -1.98 -8.53
C VAL A 158 -6.18 -2.38 -8.27
N PRO A 159 -5.85 -2.82 -7.03
CA PRO A 159 -4.50 -3.23 -6.70
C PRO A 159 -4.13 -4.52 -7.44
N THR A 160 -2.88 -4.59 -7.93
CA THR A 160 -2.29 -5.78 -8.56
C THR A 160 -1.11 -6.33 -7.76
N THR A 161 -0.88 -5.80 -6.56
CA THR A 161 0.12 -6.25 -5.59
C THR A 161 -0.51 -6.26 -4.20
N SER A 162 -0.05 -7.14 -3.33
CA SER A 162 -0.55 -7.29 -1.95
C SER A 162 0.50 -6.77 -0.96
N GLY A 163 0.64 -5.43 -0.87
CA GLY A 163 1.74 -4.84 -0.11
C GLY A 163 1.44 -3.46 0.49
N THR A 164 1.39 -2.44 -0.34
CA THR A 164 1.48 -1.04 0.11
C THR A 164 0.23 -0.46 0.77
N GLY A 165 -0.94 -1.07 0.57
CA GLY A 165 -2.21 -0.52 1.02
C GLY A 165 -2.59 0.83 0.35
N ALA A 166 -1.92 1.19 -0.75
CA ALA A 166 -2.14 2.47 -1.43
C ALA A 166 -3.60 2.67 -1.89
N GLU A 167 -4.33 1.60 -2.14
CA GLU A 167 -5.76 1.63 -2.47
C GLU A 167 -6.63 2.21 -1.35
N SER A 168 -6.18 2.13 -0.09
CA SER A 168 -6.96 2.53 1.09
C SER A 168 -6.51 3.85 1.70
N THR A 169 -5.28 4.30 1.41
CA THR A 169 -4.69 5.48 2.06
C THR A 169 -5.16 6.81 1.46
N ASN A 170 -5.17 7.87 2.28
CA ASN A 170 -5.57 9.22 1.90
C ASN A 170 -4.40 10.11 1.42
N ASN A 171 -3.30 9.50 1.04
CA ASN A 171 -2.12 10.19 0.53
C ASN A 171 -1.61 9.50 -0.73
N ALA A 172 -0.95 10.26 -1.59
CA ALA A 172 -0.23 9.77 -2.76
C ALA A 172 1.26 10.09 -2.60
N VAL A 173 2.12 9.07 -2.67
CA VAL A 173 3.57 9.20 -2.57
C VAL A 173 4.15 9.45 -3.95
N ILE A 174 4.60 10.68 -4.21
CA ILE A 174 5.12 11.12 -5.50
C ILE A 174 6.57 11.57 -5.34
N GLU A 175 7.42 11.20 -6.29
CA GLU A 175 8.85 11.51 -6.26
C GLU A 175 9.13 12.96 -6.65
N LEU A 176 10.01 13.60 -5.86
CA LEU A 176 10.56 14.93 -6.11
C LEU A 176 12.08 14.82 -6.07
N GLY A 177 12.72 14.80 -7.24
CA GLY A 177 14.15 14.47 -7.32
C GLY A 177 14.43 13.05 -6.81
N ASP A 178 15.28 12.95 -5.78
CA ASP A 178 15.62 11.66 -5.13
C ASP A 178 14.81 11.40 -3.85
N GLU A 179 13.87 12.27 -3.51
CA GLU A 179 13.02 12.13 -2.35
C GLU A 179 11.61 11.67 -2.72
N LYS A 180 10.98 10.95 -1.81
CA LYS A 180 9.56 10.60 -1.89
C LYS A 180 8.78 11.46 -0.92
N ARG A 181 7.78 12.21 -1.43
CA ARG A 181 6.93 13.07 -0.63
C ARG A 181 5.46 12.80 -0.90
N SER A 182 4.62 12.94 0.12
CA SER A 182 3.19 12.65 0.02
C SER A 182 2.38 13.92 -0.29
N ILE A 183 1.49 13.82 -1.28
CA ILE A 183 0.30 14.69 -1.37
C ILE A 183 -0.72 14.11 -0.38
N ARG A 184 -1.28 14.93 0.52
CA ARG A 184 -2.15 14.47 1.60
C ARG A 184 -3.55 15.05 1.50
N GLY A 185 -4.49 14.43 2.24
CA GLY A 185 -5.87 14.89 2.30
C GLY A 185 -6.71 14.48 1.08
N ILE A 186 -6.26 13.51 0.31
CA ILE A 186 -7.01 12.98 -0.82
C ILE A 186 -8.14 12.11 -0.29
N PRO A 187 -9.40 12.33 -0.71
CA PRO A 187 -10.51 11.45 -0.36
C PRO A 187 -10.25 10.00 -0.75
N PRO A 188 -10.75 9.03 0.04
CA PRO A 188 -10.64 7.62 -0.28
C PRO A 188 -11.34 7.29 -1.61
N PRO A 189 -11.07 6.13 -2.23
CA PRO A 189 -11.74 5.72 -3.45
C PRO A 189 -13.24 5.48 -3.22
N GLU A 190 -14.02 5.68 -4.28
CA GLU A 190 -15.43 5.25 -4.30
C GLU A 190 -15.55 3.73 -4.19
N LEU A 191 -14.58 3.00 -4.78
CA LEU A 191 -14.55 1.56 -4.76
C LEU A 191 -13.10 1.04 -4.78
N ILE A 192 -12.81 0.07 -3.92
CA ILE A 192 -11.65 -0.81 -4.06
C ILE A 192 -12.13 -2.13 -4.67
N MET A 193 -11.55 -2.53 -5.80
CA MET A 193 -11.73 -3.85 -6.41
C MET A 193 -10.46 -4.67 -6.17
N ALA A 194 -10.40 -5.38 -5.07
CA ALA A 194 -9.27 -6.23 -4.70
C ALA A 194 -9.48 -7.64 -5.29
N ASP A 195 -8.93 -7.85 -6.48
CA ASP A 195 -8.98 -9.12 -7.21
C ASP A 195 -7.64 -9.86 -7.04
N PRO A 196 -7.55 -10.89 -6.18
CA PRO A 196 -6.31 -11.64 -5.97
C PRO A 196 -5.75 -12.29 -7.23
N ALA A 197 -6.60 -12.62 -8.22
CA ALA A 197 -6.15 -13.19 -9.49
C ALA A 197 -5.17 -12.28 -10.26
N LEU A 198 -5.22 -10.97 -10.00
CA LEU A 198 -4.29 -10.01 -10.60
C LEU A 198 -2.86 -10.13 -10.05
N THR A 199 -2.66 -10.85 -8.96
CA THR A 199 -1.35 -11.13 -8.37
C THR A 199 -0.77 -12.48 -8.83
N ASP A 200 -1.52 -13.30 -9.56
CA ASP A 200 -1.12 -14.67 -9.92
C ASP A 200 0.18 -14.73 -10.74
N SER A 201 0.43 -13.74 -11.57
CA SER A 201 1.64 -13.67 -12.39
C SER A 201 2.86 -13.07 -11.68
N LEU A 202 2.72 -12.59 -10.44
CA LEU A 202 3.86 -12.00 -9.73
C LEU A 202 4.89 -13.09 -9.36
N PRO A 203 6.18 -12.88 -9.66
CA PRO A 203 7.24 -13.76 -9.19
C PRO A 203 7.35 -13.83 -7.67
N PHE A 204 8.09 -14.82 -7.15
CA PHE A 204 8.27 -15.02 -5.71
C PHE A 204 8.84 -13.77 -5.02
N ALA A 205 9.91 -13.17 -5.55
CA ALA A 205 10.59 -12.05 -4.89
C ALA A 205 9.68 -10.81 -4.72
N PRO A 206 9.00 -10.28 -5.75
CA PRO A 206 8.02 -9.20 -5.56
C PRO A 206 6.89 -9.58 -4.59
N THR A 207 6.42 -10.83 -4.61
CA THR A 207 5.37 -11.30 -3.69
C THR A 207 5.87 -11.30 -2.25
N ALA A 208 7.08 -11.80 -2.00
CA ALA A 208 7.69 -11.83 -0.67
C ALA A 208 7.94 -10.41 -0.12
N ILE A 209 8.51 -9.53 -0.93
CA ILE A 209 8.75 -8.12 -0.55
C ILE A 209 7.42 -7.43 -0.20
N ALA A 210 6.40 -7.60 -1.03
CA ALA A 210 5.09 -6.99 -0.79
C ALA A 210 4.45 -7.54 0.49
N ALA A 211 4.51 -8.86 0.73
CA ALA A 211 3.95 -9.47 1.93
C ALA A 211 4.66 -8.98 3.22
N VAL A 212 5.99 -8.86 3.18
CA VAL A 212 6.76 -8.33 4.32
C VAL A 212 6.45 -6.87 4.59
N ASP A 213 6.33 -6.05 3.55
CA ASP A 213 5.93 -4.65 3.66
C ASP A 213 4.53 -4.51 4.30
N ALA A 214 3.56 -5.28 3.82
CA ALA A 214 2.22 -5.33 4.39
C ALA A 214 2.21 -5.78 5.86
N LEU A 215 3.00 -6.81 6.20
CA LEU A 215 3.09 -7.28 7.58
C LEU A 215 3.72 -6.23 8.50
N SER A 216 4.78 -5.55 8.04
CA SER A 216 5.38 -4.45 8.80
C SER A 216 4.36 -3.37 9.10
N GLN A 217 3.64 -2.90 8.09
CA GLN A 217 2.59 -1.89 8.26
C GLN A 217 1.51 -2.35 9.25
N ALA A 218 1.04 -3.61 9.14
CA ALA A 218 0.06 -4.17 10.06
C ALA A 218 0.57 -4.18 11.51
N LEU A 219 1.79 -4.63 11.74
CA LEU A 219 2.38 -4.68 13.07
C LEU A 219 2.70 -3.29 13.63
N GLU A 220 3.18 -2.37 12.80
CA GLU A 220 3.42 -0.98 13.20
C GLU A 220 2.13 -0.26 13.61
N VAL A 221 1.04 -0.48 12.88
CA VAL A 221 -0.30 0.01 13.26
C VAL A 221 -0.76 -0.64 14.57
N LEU A 222 -0.63 -1.96 14.70
CA LEU A 222 -1.03 -2.69 15.92
C LEU A 222 -0.29 -2.19 17.16
N THR A 223 1.01 -1.95 17.03
CA THR A 223 1.88 -1.53 18.14
C THR A 223 1.85 -0.01 18.37
N GLY A 224 1.34 0.76 17.40
CA GLY A 224 1.21 2.21 17.48
C GLY A 224 0.27 2.69 18.60
N ALA A 225 0.62 3.81 19.24
CA ALA A 225 -0.15 4.34 20.37
C ALA A 225 -1.48 5.02 19.97
N ASP A 226 -1.66 5.36 18.71
CA ASP A 226 -2.79 6.12 18.19
C ASP A 226 -3.87 5.28 17.50
N ALA A 227 -3.68 3.96 17.40
CA ALA A 227 -4.66 3.06 16.83
C ALA A 227 -5.85 2.85 17.78
N SER A 228 -7.06 3.14 17.29
CA SER A 228 -8.28 2.83 18.03
C SER A 228 -8.50 1.32 18.18
N PRO A 229 -9.33 0.84 19.12
CA PRO A 229 -9.62 -0.59 19.27
C PRO A 229 -10.10 -1.25 17.97
N ALA A 230 -10.92 -0.58 17.17
CA ALA A 230 -11.39 -1.08 15.89
C ALA A 230 -10.24 -1.23 14.88
N VAL A 231 -9.33 -0.26 14.83
CA VAL A 231 -8.14 -0.30 13.98
C VAL A 231 -7.18 -1.39 14.44
N GLN A 232 -7.01 -1.57 15.74
CA GLN A 232 -6.21 -2.67 16.31
C GLN A 232 -6.78 -4.04 15.93
N SER A 233 -8.12 -4.23 15.98
CA SER A 233 -8.76 -5.48 15.58
C SER A 233 -8.53 -5.79 14.09
N LEU A 234 -8.67 -4.79 13.21
CA LEU A 234 -8.34 -4.94 11.80
C LEU A 234 -6.88 -5.30 11.57
N SER A 235 -5.99 -4.67 12.33
CA SER A 235 -4.55 -4.91 12.25
C SER A 235 -4.16 -6.32 12.73
N ILE A 236 -4.83 -6.84 13.75
CA ILE A 236 -4.67 -8.24 14.20
C ILE A 236 -5.11 -9.20 13.09
N GLU A 237 -6.31 -9.04 12.52
CA GLU A 237 -6.80 -9.89 11.44
C GLU A 237 -5.87 -9.83 10.21
N ALA A 238 -5.40 -8.64 9.84
CA ALA A 238 -4.43 -8.45 8.78
C ALA A 238 -3.12 -9.21 9.06
N SER A 239 -2.56 -9.05 10.28
CA SER A 239 -1.32 -9.72 10.69
C SER A 239 -1.46 -11.24 10.70
N VAL A 240 -2.59 -11.77 11.18
CA VAL A 240 -2.90 -13.21 11.15
C VAL A 240 -2.90 -13.73 9.71
N SER A 241 -3.61 -13.06 8.81
CA SER A 241 -3.68 -13.46 7.41
C SER A 241 -2.31 -13.39 6.73
N LEU A 242 -1.55 -12.30 6.96
CA LEU A 242 -0.23 -12.12 6.37
C LEU A 242 0.78 -13.16 6.88
N ILE A 243 0.80 -13.44 8.19
CA ILE A 243 1.68 -14.46 8.77
C ILE A 243 1.37 -15.85 8.19
N LYS A 244 0.09 -16.25 8.13
CA LYS A 244 -0.34 -17.52 7.52
C LYS A 244 0.00 -17.59 6.03
N GLY A 245 -0.25 -16.51 5.30
CA GLY A 245 0.11 -16.39 3.88
C GLY A 245 1.61 -16.52 3.65
N MET A 246 2.44 -15.88 4.50
CA MET A 246 3.90 -15.96 4.43
C MET A 246 4.45 -17.33 4.81
N GLN A 247 3.86 -18.01 5.81
CA GLN A 247 4.18 -19.42 6.12
C GLN A 247 3.90 -20.33 4.91
N SER A 248 2.73 -20.15 4.28
CA SER A 248 2.35 -20.90 3.08
C SER A 248 3.25 -20.54 1.90
N LEU A 249 3.65 -19.27 1.74
CA LEU A 249 4.60 -18.81 0.73
C LEU A 249 5.98 -19.45 0.92
N LEU A 250 6.47 -19.56 2.16
CA LEU A 250 7.72 -20.28 2.48
C LEU A 250 7.63 -21.76 2.17
N ALA A 251 6.48 -22.39 2.30
CA ALA A 251 6.27 -23.81 2.01
C ALA A 251 6.07 -24.10 0.52
N ALA A 252 5.46 -23.17 -0.23
CA ALA A 252 4.97 -23.40 -1.60
C ALA A 252 6.05 -23.66 -2.67
N GLY A 253 7.29 -23.36 -2.44
CA GLY A 253 8.30 -23.50 -3.48
C GLY A 253 8.25 -22.40 -4.55
N ALA A 254 8.48 -22.75 -5.81
CA ALA A 254 8.46 -21.81 -6.93
C ALA A 254 7.03 -21.51 -7.42
N ASP A 255 6.11 -22.45 -7.20
CA ASP A 255 4.70 -22.32 -7.60
C ASP A 255 3.88 -21.80 -6.43
N ILE A 256 3.45 -20.54 -6.55
CA ILE A 256 2.62 -19.87 -5.55
C ILE A 256 1.16 -20.08 -5.96
N GLY A 257 0.50 -21.03 -5.32
CA GLY A 257 -0.91 -21.34 -5.59
C GLY A 257 -1.88 -20.20 -5.25
N PRO A 258 -3.08 -20.21 -5.84
CA PRO A 258 -4.12 -19.19 -5.65
C PRO A 258 -4.45 -18.91 -4.18
N GLY A 259 -4.60 -19.93 -3.35
CA GLY A 259 -4.96 -19.76 -1.93
C GLY A 259 -3.93 -18.95 -1.12
N VAL A 260 -2.63 -19.07 -1.46
CA VAL A 260 -1.58 -18.23 -0.83
C VAL A 260 -1.78 -16.76 -1.21
N ARG A 261 -2.04 -16.51 -2.48
CA ARG A 261 -2.26 -15.15 -3.00
C ARG A 261 -3.53 -14.52 -2.45
N ASP A 262 -4.60 -15.29 -2.33
CA ASP A 262 -5.87 -14.84 -1.74
C ASP A 262 -5.67 -14.43 -0.28
N THR A 263 -4.96 -15.26 0.49
CA THR A 263 -4.66 -14.98 1.89
C THR A 263 -3.78 -13.74 2.05
N LEU A 264 -2.73 -13.58 1.23
CA LEU A 264 -1.87 -12.39 1.27
C LEU A 264 -2.64 -11.13 0.82
N SER A 265 -3.47 -11.22 -0.21
CA SER A 265 -4.26 -10.09 -0.71
C SER A 265 -5.31 -9.65 0.30
N TRP A 266 -5.96 -10.59 0.99
CA TRP A 266 -6.89 -10.28 2.08
C TRP A 266 -6.19 -9.54 3.22
N GLY A 267 -5.07 -10.08 3.70
CA GLY A 267 -4.28 -9.45 4.75
C GLY A 267 -3.78 -8.05 4.38
N SER A 268 -3.30 -7.87 3.14
CA SER A 268 -2.86 -6.56 2.62
C SER A 268 -4.01 -5.55 2.55
N LEU A 269 -5.19 -5.97 2.10
CA LEU A 269 -6.37 -5.10 2.04
C LEU A 269 -6.79 -4.63 3.44
N LEU A 270 -6.90 -5.54 4.40
CA LEU A 270 -7.25 -5.21 5.79
C LEU A 270 -6.20 -4.30 6.42
N MET A 271 -4.91 -4.57 6.18
CA MET A 271 -3.82 -3.72 6.61
C MET A 271 -3.98 -2.31 6.04
N GLY A 272 -4.26 -2.17 4.74
CA GLY A 272 -4.44 -0.87 4.09
C GLY A 272 -5.59 -0.08 4.72
N VAL A 273 -6.72 -0.72 5.04
CA VAL A 273 -7.84 -0.10 5.74
C VAL A 273 -7.43 0.33 7.15
N ALA A 274 -6.68 -0.49 7.89
CA ALA A 274 -6.18 -0.13 9.22
C ALA A 274 -5.19 1.04 9.16
N PHE A 275 -4.23 0.98 8.24
CA PHE A 275 -3.21 2.01 8.04
C PHE A 275 -3.79 3.38 7.67
N ALA A 276 -4.88 3.43 6.92
CA ALA A 276 -5.56 4.70 6.62
C ALA A 276 -6.00 5.47 7.88
N HIS A 277 -6.06 4.82 9.05
CA HIS A 277 -6.54 5.38 10.32
C HIS A 277 -5.47 5.50 11.41
N ALA A 278 -4.22 5.10 11.12
CA ALA A 278 -3.13 5.13 12.07
C ALA A 278 -1.82 5.58 11.40
N ARG A 279 -0.76 5.67 12.18
CA ARG A 279 0.59 6.00 11.68
C ARG A 279 1.48 4.77 11.74
N LEU A 280 2.52 4.79 10.91
CA LEU A 280 3.56 3.77 10.90
C LEU A 280 4.67 4.10 11.89
N GLY A 281 5.53 3.14 12.13
CA GLY A 281 6.58 3.18 13.13
C GLY A 281 7.99 3.38 12.55
N ILE A 282 8.99 2.79 13.23
CA ILE A 282 10.41 2.97 12.94
C ILE A 282 10.81 2.42 11.56
N PRO A 283 10.39 1.22 11.12
CA PRO A 283 10.76 0.73 9.80
C PRO A 283 10.40 1.71 8.69
N HIS A 284 9.18 2.24 8.71
CA HIS A 284 8.72 3.16 7.69
C HIS A 284 9.26 4.59 7.83
N ALA A 285 9.73 4.99 9.01
CA ALA A 285 10.50 6.21 9.18
C ALA A 285 11.89 6.09 8.52
N LEU A 286 12.57 4.96 8.73
CA LEU A 286 13.93 4.75 8.24
C LEU A 286 14.00 4.40 6.75
N VAL A 287 12.94 3.82 6.18
CA VAL A 287 12.92 3.40 4.76
C VAL A 287 12.98 4.57 3.78
N HIS A 288 12.74 5.81 4.22
CA HIS A 288 12.90 7.00 3.37
C HIS A 288 14.30 7.11 2.76
N TYR A 289 15.30 6.48 3.38
CA TYR A 289 16.71 6.50 2.96
C TYR A 289 17.10 5.34 2.05
N CYS A 290 16.17 4.40 1.74
CA CYS A 290 16.45 3.19 0.96
C CYS A 290 17.05 3.48 -0.43
N ALA A 291 16.61 4.55 -1.10
CA ALA A 291 17.10 4.92 -2.43
C ALA A 291 18.60 5.26 -2.43
N ARG A 292 19.14 5.89 -1.38
CA ARG A 292 20.56 6.19 -1.21
C ARG A 292 21.41 4.90 -1.26
N PHE A 293 20.88 3.82 -0.70
CA PHE A 293 21.56 2.53 -0.60
C PHE A 293 21.14 1.55 -1.70
N ARG A 294 20.37 2.01 -2.69
CA ARG A 294 19.84 1.20 -3.80
C ARG A 294 19.04 -0.01 -3.35
N LEU A 295 18.40 0.10 -2.19
CA LEU A 295 17.48 -0.91 -1.69
C LEU A 295 16.05 -0.61 -2.16
N ALA A 296 15.28 -1.66 -2.46
CA ALA A 296 13.84 -1.50 -2.66
C ALA A 296 13.17 -1.20 -1.31
N HIS A 297 12.06 -0.42 -1.32
CA HIS A 297 11.33 0.00 -0.13
C HIS A 297 10.98 -1.18 0.78
N GLY A 298 10.17 -2.11 0.32
CA GLY A 298 9.76 -3.26 1.13
C GLY A 298 10.90 -4.24 1.47
N HIS A 299 12.03 -4.22 0.73
CA HIS A 299 13.22 -4.97 1.10
C HIS A 299 13.86 -4.37 2.36
N MET A 300 14.10 -3.05 2.39
CA MET A 300 14.67 -2.40 3.57
C MET A 300 13.71 -2.50 4.78
N VAL A 301 12.40 -2.34 4.57
CA VAL A 301 11.39 -2.59 5.61
C VAL A 301 11.54 -4.00 6.18
N GLY A 302 11.69 -5.00 5.32
CA GLY A 302 11.85 -6.40 5.74
C GLY A 302 13.09 -6.63 6.60
N ILE A 303 14.21 -6.04 6.24
CA ILE A 303 15.45 -6.12 7.04
C ILE A 303 15.26 -5.49 8.43
N LEU A 304 14.55 -4.36 8.51
CA LEU A 304 14.35 -3.61 9.76
C LEU A 304 13.27 -4.21 10.66
N LEU A 305 12.28 -4.90 10.10
CA LEU A 305 11.06 -5.32 10.81
C LEU A 305 11.33 -6.14 12.07
N PRO A 306 12.16 -7.22 12.07
CA PRO A 306 12.36 -8.02 13.27
C PRO A 306 12.92 -7.21 14.43
N SER A 307 14.00 -6.47 14.22
CA SER A 307 14.64 -5.64 15.26
C SER A 307 13.73 -4.50 15.73
N ALA A 308 12.99 -3.86 14.82
CA ALA A 308 12.05 -2.82 15.19
C ALA A 308 10.92 -3.34 16.10
N MET A 309 10.38 -4.51 15.81
CA MET A 309 9.34 -5.11 16.66
C MET A 309 9.87 -5.51 18.03
N ARG A 310 11.14 -5.92 18.16
CA ARG A 310 11.77 -6.17 19.47
C ARG A 310 11.88 -4.89 20.30
N VAL A 311 12.29 -3.79 19.69
CA VAL A 311 12.35 -2.48 20.35
C VAL A 311 10.95 -2.02 20.75
N GLN A 312 9.97 -2.16 19.86
CA GLN A 312 8.58 -1.78 20.13
C GLN A 312 7.92 -2.62 21.24
N ALA A 313 8.25 -3.90 21.34
CA ALA A 313 7.71 -4.79 22.38
C ALA A 313 7.99 -4.31 23.81
N GLY A 314 9.07 -3.55 24.01
CA GLY A 314 9.39 -2.92 25.30
C GLY A 314 8.51 -1.71 25.65
N GLN A 315 7.68 -1.21 24.74
CA GLN A 315 6.84 -0.05 24.99
C GLN A 315 5.56 -0.41 25.77
N PRO A 316 5.03 0.49 26.61
CA PRO A 316 3.84 0.22 27.41
C PRO A 316 2.64 -0.23 26.57
N GLY A 317 2.01 -1.34 26.97
CA GLY A 317 0.81 -1.90 26.34
C GLY A 317 1.06 -2.63 25.01
N VAL A 318 2.26 -2.60 24.44
CA VAL A 318 2.57 -3.32 23.20
C VAL A 318 2.58 -4.82 23.42
N GLU A 319 3.17 -5.28 24.52
CA GLU A 319 3.20 -6.71 24.89
C GLU A 319 1.79 -7.32 24.92
N GLN A 320 0.81 -6.61 25.50
CA GLN A 320 -0.56 -7.08 25.57
C GLN A 320 -1.17 -7.23 24.17
N ARG A 321 -0.89 -6.28 23.27
CA ARG A 321 -1.39 -6.32 21.88
C ARG A 321 -0.76 -7.46 21.09
N LEU A 322 0.53 -7.71 21.27
CA LEU A 322 1.22 -8.86 20.68
C LEU A 322 0.65 -10.19 21.20
N ARG A 323 0.38 -10.32 22.49
CA ARG A 323 -0.29 -11.52 23.05
C ARG A 323 -1.69 -11.74 22.46
N LEU A 324 -2.45 -10.68 22.20
CA LEU A 324 -3.75 -10.81 21.51
C LEU A 324 -3.58 -11.34 20.09
N LEU A 325 -2.57 -10.88 19.36
CA LEU A 325 -2.24 -11.42 18.04
C LEU A 325 -1.81 -12.89 18.15
N GLU A 326 -0.91 -13.22 19.07
CA GLU A 326 -0.39 -14.58 19.29
C GLU A 326 -1.50 -15.57 19.67
N SER A 327 -2.52 -15.12 20.41
CA SER A 327 -3.68 -15.95 20.74
C SER A 327 -4.47 -16.43 19.50
N GLN A 328 -4.33 -15.74 18.37
CA GLN A 328 -4.94 -16.10 17.07
C GLN A 328 -4.00 -16.95 16.19
N LEU A 329 -2.79 -17.20 16.64
CA LEU A 329 -1.73 -17.91 15.92
C LEU A 329 -1.12 -19.03 16.77
N PRO A 330 -1.93 -20.00 17.26
CA PRO A 330 -1.43 -21.06 18.15
C PRO A 330 -0.37 -21.95 17.48
N GLU A 331 -0.31 -21.95 16.15
CA GLU A 331 0.70 -22.65 15.35
C GLU A 331 2.07 -21.95 15.30
N VAL A 332 2.17 -20.70 15.77
CA VAL A 332 3.43 -19.93 15.79
C VAL A 332 4.14 -20.21 17.12
N ALA A 333 5.00 -21.24 17.13
CA ALA A 333 5.81 -21.57 18.29
C ALA A 333 6.79 -20.43 18.61
N GLY A 334 7.00 -20.14 19.91
CA GLY A 334 7.92 -19.09 20.35
C GLY A 334 7.38 -17.67 20.26
N GLY A 335 6.16 -17.50 19.71
CA GLY A 335 5.52 -16.19 19.56
C GLY A 335 5.92 -15.44 18.28
N VAL A 336 5.27 -14.28 18.09
CA VAL A 336 5.41 -13.51 16.84
C VAL A 336 6.83 -12.95 16.67
N LEU A 337 7.48 -12.52 17.73
CA LEU A 337 8.85 -11.95 17.64
C LEU A 337 9.87 -12.99 17.17
N GLU A 338 9.83 -14.20 17.73
CA GLU A 338 10.72 -15.29 17.29
C GLU A 338 10.42 -15.72 15.86
N TRP A 339 9.13 -15.75 15.51
CA TRP A 339 8.72 -16.04 14.14
C TRP A 339 9.27 -15.00 13.14
N LEU A 340 9.24 -13.71 13.48
CA LEU A 340 9.79 -12.65 12.63
C LEU A 340 11.29 -12.83 12.41
N ASP A 341 12.06 -13.11 13.49
CA ASP A 341 13.51 -13.31 13.40
C ASP A 341 13.90 -14.51 12.53
N CYS A 342 13.07 -15.55 12.52
CA CYS A 342 13.35 -16.75 11.74
C CYS A 342 12.81 -16.67 10.33
N SER A 343 11.58 -16.18 10.13
CA SER A 343 10.84 -16.32 8.90
C SER A 343 11.09 -15.18 7.90
N VAL A 344 11.25 -13.94 8.39
CA VAL A 344 11.49 -12.79 7.49
C VAL A 344 12.85 -12.90 6.80
N PRO A 345 13.99 -13.16 7.50
CA PRO A 345 15.27 -13.37 6.81
C PRO A 345 15.24 -14.54 5.82
N ARG A 346 14.55 -15.63 6.15
CA ARG A 346 14.40 -16.78 5.23
C ARG A 346 13.62 -16.41 3.97
N LEU A 347 12.58 -15.58 4.08
CA LEU A 347 11.83 -15.08 2.92
C LEU A 347 12.70 -14.22 2.02
N LEU A 348 13.48 -13.29 2.61
CA LEU A 348 14.40 -12.42 1.87
C LEU A 348 15.49 -13.24 1.18
N ALA A 349 16.15 -14.16 1.90
CA ALA A 349 17.17 -15.02 1.34
C ALA A 349 16.62 -15.88 0.17
N ARG A 350 15.39 -16.42 0.32
CA ARG A 350 14.75 -17.18 -0.74
C ARG A 350 14.35 -16.31 -1.93
N ALA A 351 14.08 -15.04 -1.72
CA ALA A 351 13.87 -14.06 -2.79
C ALA A 351 15.17 -13.66 -3.49
N GLY A 352 16.33 -14.20 -3.05
CA GLY A 352 17.65 -13.82 -3.56
C GLY A 352 18.10 -12.43 -3.09
N LEU A 353 17.61 -11.98 -1.94
CA LEU A 353 17.87 -10.66 -1.38
C LEU A 353 18.67 -10.77 -0.09
N PRO A 354 19.55 -9.79 0.21
CA PRO A 354 20.18 -9.64 1.51
C PRO A 354 19.16 -9.68 2.65
N ALA A 355 19.49 -10.39 3.72
CA ALA A 355 18.63 -10.54 4.88
C ALA A 355 19.02 -9.61 6.03
N SER A 356 20.14 -8.90 5.92
CA SER A 356 20.60 -7.90 6.88
C SER A 356 21.17 -6.67 6.18
N LEU A 357 21.35 -5.58 6.93
CA LEU A 357 21.95 -4.34 6.41
C LEU A 357 23.42 -4.57 6.02
N SER A 358 24.16 -5.39 6.77
CA SER A 358 25.55 -5.72 6.45
C SER A 358 25.68 -6.54 5.17
N GLU A 359 24.80 -7.54 4.95
CA GLU A 359 24.71 -8.27 3.68
C GLU A 359 24.35 -7.35 2.51
N ALA A 360 23.55 -6.31 2.79
CA ALA A 360 23.19 -5.28 1.83
C ALA A 360 24.31 -4.25 1.59
N GLY A 361 25.46 -4.40 2.26
CA GLY A 361 26.66 -3.57 2.08
C GLY A 361 26.68 -2.29 2.93
N LEU A 362 25.79 -2.13 3.92
CA LEU A 362 25.80 -0.98 4.82
C LEU A 362 26.74 -1.22 6.00
N GLY A 363 27.65 -0.27 6.23
CA GLY A 363 28.56 -0.28 7.38
C GLY A 363 28.13 0.70 8.49
N LEU A 364 28.88 0.68 9.61
CA LEU A 364 28.59 1.54 10.78
C LEU A 364 28.42 3.03 10.43
N GLN A 365 29.20 3.54 9.48
CA GLN A 365 29.11 4.95 9.07
C GLN A 365 27.77 5.25 8.38
N ASP A 366 27.22 4.29 7.64
CA ASP A 366 25.92 4.41 6.99
C ASP A 366 24.80 4.43 8.03
N LEU A 367 24.88 3.55 9.04
CA LEU A 367 23.89 3.51 10.14
C LEU A 367 23.90 4.82 10.94
N GLU A 368 25.07 5.34 11.27
CA GLU A 368 25.18 6.64 11.94
C GLU A 368 24.67 7.79 11.07
N TRP A 369 24.87 7.72 9.75
CA TRP A 369 24.33 8.69 8.82
C TRP A 369 22.80 8.64 8.80
N ILE A 370 22.19 7.44 8.73
CA ILE A 370 20.72 7.24 8.76
C ILE A 370 20.14 7.86 10.03
N VAL A 371 20.73 7.56 11.20
CA VAL A 371 20.26 8.12 12.49
C VAL A 371 20.34 9.64 12.50
N ARG A 372 21.45 10.21 12.04
CA ARG A 372 21.60 11.67 11.98
C ARG A 372 20.59 12.31 11.03
N ALA A 373 20.37 11.70 9.87
CA ALA A 373 19.40 12.16 8.89
C ALA A 373 17.98 12.13 9.45
N GLU A 374 17.59 11.03 10.10
CA GLU A 374 16.25 10.89 10.72
C GLU A 374 16.06 11.86 11.89
N MET A 375 17.06 12.04 12.74
CA MET A 375 17.00 13.00 13.85
C MET A 375 16.91 14.46 13.39
N ALA A 376 17.48 14.77 12.22
CA ALA A 376 17.43 16.10 11.61
C ALA A 376 16.18 16.28 10.71
N HIS A 377 15.46 15.20 10.39
CA HIS A 377 14.30 15.26 9.51
C HIS A 377 13.21 16.14 10.12
N GLU A 378 12.81 17.19 9.39
CA GLU A 378 11.66 17.98 9.77
C GLU A 378 10.37 17.18 9.53
N PRO A 379 9.43 17.16 10.49
CA PRO A 379 8.16 16.47 10.28
C PRO A 379 7.48 17.06 9.05
N MET A 380 7.06 16.18 8.13
CA MET A 380 6.23 16.63 7.00
C MET A 380 4.95 17.28 7.54
N PHE A 381 4.48 18.31 6.84
CA PHE A 381 3.27 19.04 7.21
C PHE A 381 2.12 18.08 7.61
N GLY A 382 1.61 18.25 8.82
CA GLY A 382 0.50 17.46 9.36
C GLY A 382 0.85 16.09 9.94
N ILE A 383 2.14 15.70 9.97
CA ILE A 383 2.60 14.49 10.67
C ILE A 383 3.57 14.89 11.78
N PRO A 384 3.29 14.53 13.05
CA PRO A 384 4.26 14.65 14.11
C PRO A 384 5.53 13.82 13.76
N LYS A 385 6.69 14.35 14.11
CA LYS A 385 7.95 13.63 14.05
C LYS A 385 7.78 12.27 14.75
N HIS A 386 8.36 11.21 14.19
CA HIS A 386 8.44 9.93 14.84
C HIS A 386 9.04 10.12 16.25
N ARG A 387 8.46 9.43 17.24
CA ARG A 387 8.86 9.62 18.64
C ARG A 387 10.09 8.80 19.06
N ALA A 388 10.63 7.97 18.18
CA ALA A 388 11.82 7.19 18.46
C ALA A 388 13.00 8.10 18.81
N ASP A 389 13.67 7.81 19.89
CA ASP A 389 14.88 8.50 20.24
C ASP A 389 16.10 7.92 19.47
N ARG A 390 17.26 8.61 19.62
CA ARG A 390 18.50 8.19 18.96
C ARG A 390 18.92 6.76 19.36
N ARG A 391 18.66 6.34 20.59
CA ARG A 391 19.03 5.02 21.09
C ARG A 391 18.17 3.94 20.43
N GLU A 392 16.85 4.14 20.40
CA GLU A 392 15.92 3.21 19.74
C GLU A 392 16.26 3.03 18.24
N LEU A 393 16.59 4.12 17.54
CA LEU A 393 17.01 4.05 16.13
C LEU A 393 18.30 3.24 15.95
N LEU A 394 19.29 3.44 16.83
CA LEU A 394 20.53 2.67 16.83
C LEU A 394 20.29 1.19 17.16
N ASP A 395 19.44 0.90 18.16
CA ASP A 395 19.11 -0.46 18.56
C ASP A 395 18.44 -1.23 17.40
N VAL A 396 17.52 -0.57 16.67
CA VAL A 396 16.89 -1.16 15.47
C VAL A 396 17.91 -1.43 14.38
N LEU A 397 18.75 -0.45 14.04
CA LEU A 397 19.72 -0.58 12.95
C LEU A 397 20.82 -1.60 13.28
N SER A 398 21.28 -1.63 14.53
CA SER A 398 22.30 -2.59 14.98
C SER A 398 21.75 -4.02 15.02
N GLY A 399 20.49 -4.20 15.44
CA GLY A 399 19.84 -5.50 15.43
C GLY A 399 19.47 -6.01 14.03
N ALA A 400 19.44 -5.13 13.03
CA ALA A 400 19.20 -5.44 11.61
C ALA A 400 20.50 -5.63 10.82
N SER A 401 21.67 -5.47 11.43
CA SER A 401 23.00 -5.63 10.83
C SER A 401 23.53 -7.05 11.00
#